data_d574f8103888e07b81c9643140f3af7a
#
_entry.id   d574f8103888e07b81c9643140f3af7a
#
_cell.length_a   1.000
_cell.length_b   1.000
_cell.length_c   1.000
_cell.angle_alpha   90.00
_cell.angle_beta   90.00
_cell.angle_gamma   90.00
#
_symmetry.space_group_name_H-M   'P 1'
#
loop_
_entity.id
_entity.type
_entity.pdbx_description
1 polymer ?
#
loop_
_entity_poly.entity_id
_entity_poly.type
_entity_poly.pdbx_seq_one_letter_code
_entity_poly.pdbx_strand_id
1 'polypeptide(L)'
;LVMSDQHSWAYTGFAGSAVDTPNMERIAGEGWLWERCYCNAPLCVPSRMSFLSGLLPSELGIFNNDTTLPIDMPTIAHDLGAMGYQTALIGRMHFKGDDQNHGFDVRLAGDITSQYWGTGGKSRTDFGAFAGTTNRKHCLEAVGGGYSPVMVYDEQVLKTALEYLEGLRQERERGESREPVFLIIGFYGPHFPFTCSPELYRKYKERLEKEDGDKEKWREGLGLAALPEYADYLQSCTEEKALNCRAAYCGLVETLDGYVGQLYDVFCGMEQRAGRQYAFLYTSDHGEQLGKRKIFGKQTLYEDAVRVPFIAAGSGCSSGSGRMEAPLSLLDISKGIMGLAASDEEKEDLFPEVFGAEGNPVRIQQILEYKGALVMAEAVICYPYKVVRIGEQVRVFHLLDDPEEKMDLSAEQPEVVRSAMEYFMTEREAADCLARERAQRLRHQRLKAWGKAKHPKEPAVMIAPEAARKKPAE
;
A
#
# COMPACT_ATOMS: atom_id res chain seq x y z
N LEU A 1 -9.38 2.59 9.82
CA LEU A 1 -8.51 1.95 8.82
C LEU A 1 -7.04 2.25 9.13
N VAL A 2 -6.20 1.22 9.17
CA VAL A 2 -4.74 1.35 9.14
C VAL A 2 -4.27 0.96 7.74
N MET A 3 -3.50 1.84 7.09
CA MET A 3 -2.94 1.61 5.74
C MET A 3 -1.42 1.74 5.78
N SER A 4 -0.71 0.66 5.50
CA SER A 4 0.74 0.67 5.34
C SER A 4 1.16 1.07 3.92
N ASP A 5 2.46 1.27 3.70
CA ASP A 5 3.05 1.48 2.38
C ASP A 5 3.94 0.30 2.02
N GLN A 6 3.63 -0.34 0.89
CA GLN A 6 4.48 -1.37 0.30
C GLN A 6 4.51 -2.72 1.05
N HIS A 7 3.42 -3.09 1.77
CA HIS A 7 3.33 -4.39 2.42
C HIS A 7 2.73 -5.43 1.48
N SER A 8 3.57 -6.34 0.99
CA SER A 8 3.14 -7.47 0.16
C SER A 8 2.46 -8.55 0.99
N TRP A 9 1.38 -9.11 0.48
CA TRP A 9 0.73 -10.30 1.05
C TRP A 9 1.70 -11.43 1.39
N ALA A 10 2.69 -11.68 0.52
CA ALA A 10 3.67 -12.75 0.68
C ALA A 10 4.51 -12.65 1.97
N TYR A 11 4.51 -11.49 2.63
CA TYR A 11 5.24 -11.25 3.88
C TYR A 11 4.31 -11.02 5.06
N THR A 12 3.39 -11.96 5.25
CA THR A 12 2.49 -12.05 6.41
C THR A 12 2.55 -13.46 6.98
N GLY A 13 2.36 -13.63 8.29
CA GLY A 13 2.37 -14.95 8.93
C GLY A 13 1.28 -15.86 8.38
N PHE A 14 0.09 -15.32 8.09
CA PHE A 14 -1.02 -16.09 7.51
C PHE A 14 -0.79 -16.55 6.05
N ALA A 15 0.19 -15.99 5.36
CA ALA A 15 0.67 -16.48 4.05
C ALA A 15 1.75 -17.57 4.18
N GLY A 16 2.13 -17.94 5.40
CA GLY A 16 3.15 -18.94 5.67
C GLY A 16 4.58 -18.46 5.42
N SER A 17 4.82 -17.15 5.52
CA SER A 17 6.16 -16.58 5.37
C SER A 17 6.99 -16.67 6.66
N ALA A 18 8.28 -16.41 6.53
CA ALA A 18 9.21 -16.42 7.67
C ALA A 18 8.99 -15.26 8.68
N VAL A 19 8.14 -14.28 8.36
CA VAL A 19 7.89 -13.12 9.23
C VAL A 19 6.83 -13.43 10.29
N ASP A 20 7.06 -12.96 11.51
CA ASP A 20 6.11 -13.08 12.60
C ASP A 20 5.14 -11.88 12.57
N THR A 21 3.84 -12.16 12.41
CA THR A 21 2.76 -11.15 12.46
C THR A 21 1.64 -11.56 13.42
N PRO A 22 1.96 -11.81 14.71
CA PRO A 22 1.01 -12.41 15.65
C PRO A 22 -0.22 -11.54 15.91
N ASN A 23 -0.09 -10.20 15.85
CA ASN A 23 -1.22 -9.31 16.03
C ASN A 23 -2.16 -9.33 14.83
N MET A 24 -1.63 -9.27 13.60
CA MET A 24 -2.43 -9.38 12.39
C MET A 24 -3.11 -10.74 12.30
N GLU A 25 -2.43 -11.84 12.69
CA GLU A 25 -3.02 -13.18 12.76
C GLU A 25 -4.14 -13.26 13.80
N ARG A 26 -3.96 -12.66 14.98
CA ARG A 26 -4.99 -12.56 16.01
C ARG A 26 -6.20 -11.78 15.51
N ILE A 27 -6.01 -10.62 14.92
CA ILE A 27 -7.09 -9.77 14.39
C ILE A 27 -7.84 -10.50 13.27
N ALA A 28 -7.13 -11.20 12.39
CA ALA A 28 -7.73 -12.04 11.35
C ALA A 28 -8.54 -13.20 11.94
N GLY A 29 -8.09 -13.78 13.06
CA GLY A 29 -8.82 -14.84 13.77
C GLY A 29 -10.06 -14.35 14.52
N GLU A 30 -10.10 -13.08 14.92
CA GLU A 30 -11.25 -12.43 15.54
C GLU A 30 -12.25 -11.85 14.50
N GLY A 31 -11.86 -11.80 13.23
CA GLY A 31 -12.64 -11.22 12.16
C GLY A 31 -12.49 -11.95 10.83
N TRP A 32 -12.35 -11.23 9.75
CA TRP A 32 -12.26 -11.74 8.39
C TRP A 32 -10.92 -11.43 7.74
N LEU A 33 -10.35 -12.41 7.05
CA LEU A 33 -9.15 -12.31 6.24
C LEU A 33 -9.50 -12.53 4.78
N TRP A 34 -9.20 -11.56 3.91
CA TRP A 34 -9.27 -11.74 2.46
C TRP A 34 -7.94 -12.20 1.92
N GLU A 35 -7.91 -13.41 1.39
CA GLU A 35 -6.68 -14.00 0.86
C GLU A 35 -6.23 -13.34 -0.45
N ARG A 36 -7.15 -12.73 -1.19
CA ARG A 36 -6.91 -12.17 -2.53
C ARG A 36 -7.38 -10.73 -2.63
N CYS A 37 -6.69 -9.87 -1.90
CA CYS A 37 -6.89 -8.42 -1.99
C CYS A 37 -5.82 -7.80 -2.88
N TYR A 38 -6.22 -6.89 -3.76
CA TYR A 38 -5.34 -6.28 -4.76
C TYR A 38 -5.44 -4.75 -4.77
N CYS A 39 -4.29 -4.10 -4.99
CA CYS A 39 -4.31 -2.68 -5.32
C CYS A 39 -4.74 -2.47 -6.78
N ASN A 40 -5.34 -1.33 -7.08
CA ASN A 40 -5.74 -0.98 -8.45
C ASN A 40 -4.62 -0.31 -9.25
N ALA A 41 -3.51 0.02 -8.59
CA ALA A 41 -2.26 0.47 -9.20
C ALA A 41 -1.07 0.12 -8.33
N PRO A 42 0.01 -0.48 -8.86
CA PRO A 42 1.20 -0.81 -8.08
C PRO A 42 2.13 0.39 -7.86
N LEU A 43 1.59 1.51 -7.37
CA LEU A 43 2.33 2.74 -7.07
C LEU A 43 1.55 3.60 -6.08
N CYS A 44 2.23 4.20 -5.11
CA CYS A 44 1.62 4.82 -3.94
C CYS A 44 0.52 5.85 -4.28
N VAL A 45 0.83 6.95 -5.00
CA VAL A 45 -0.18 8.00 -5.30
C VAL A 45 -1.33 7.45 -6.13
N PRO A 46 -1.13 6.76 -7.26
CA PRO A 46 -2.24 6.21 -8.04
C PRO A 46 -3.12 5.27 -7.21
N SER A 47 -2.54 4.37 -6.41
CA SER A 47 -3.28 3.44 -5.57
C SER A 47 -4.11 4.16 -4.50
N ARG A 48 -3.49 5.07 -3.75
CA ARG A 48 -4.13 5.80 -2.65
C ARG A 48 -5.22 6.74 -3.15
N MET A 49 -5.00 7.41 -4.29
CA MET A 49 -6.01 8.29 -4.88
C MET A 49 -7.19 7.50 -5.45
N SER A 50 -6.94 6.33 -6.03
CA SER A 50 -8.00 5.40 -6.44
C SER A 50 -8.83 4.94 -5.25
N PHE A 51 -8.18 4.51 -4.16
CA PHE A 51 -8.86 4.13 -2.93
C PHE A 51 -9.74 5.25 -2.38
N LEU A 52 -9.21 6.49 -2.28
CA LEU A 52 -9.96 7.61 -1.70
C LEU A 52 -11.13 8.07 -2.56
N SER A 53 -11.01 8.03 -3.89
CA SER A 53 -12.04 8.50 -4.81
C SER A 53 -13.02 7.42 -5.27
N GLY A 54 -12.69 6.14 -5.06
CA GLY A 54 -13.48 5.03 -5.60
C GLY A 54 -13.36 4.85 -7.12
N LEU A 55 -12.36 5.48 -7.77
CA LEU A 55 -12.17 5.51 -9.22
C LEU A 55 -10.88 4.82 -9.64
N LEU A 56 -10.86 4.20 -10.82
CA LEU A 56 -9.65 3.63 -11.39
C LEU A 56 -8.62 4.70 -11.78
N PRO A 57 -7.32 4.37 -11.84
CA PRO A 57 -6.28 5.30 -12.29
C PRO A 57 -6.56 5.95 -13.64
N SER A 58 -7.19 5.23 -14.59
CA SER A 58 -7.58 5.75 -15.90
C SER A 58 -8.66 6.81 -15.85
N GLU A 59 -9.62 6.66 -14.95
CA GLU A 59 -10.72 7.61 -14.74
C GLU A 59 -10.18 8.88 -14.10
N LEU A 60 -9.32 8.75 -13.09
CA LEU A 60 -8.63 9.87 -12.44
C LEU A 60 -7.59 10.54 -13.34
N GLY A 61 -6.97 9.80 -14.25
CA GLY A 61 -5.79 10.23 -14.99
C GLY A 61 -4.54 10.33 -14.11
N ILE A 62 -4.44 9.53 -13.04
CA ILE A 62 -3.33 9.55 -12.08
C ILE A 62 -2.52 8.25 -12.19
N PHE A 63 -1.34 8.32 -12.81
CA PHE A 63 -0.47 7.16 -13.07
C PHE A 63 0.94 7.29 -12.46
N ASN A 64 1.25 8.41 -11.79
CA ASN A 64 2.57 8.65 -11.21
C ASN A 64 2.48 9.41 -9.87
N ASN A 65 3.56 9.36 -9.09
CA ASN A 65 3.62 9.98 -7.76
C ASN A 65 3.79 11.51 -7.76
N ASP A 66 3.91 12.13 -8.92
CA ASP A 66 4.02 13.58 -9.05
C ASP A 66 2.67 14.27 -9.36
N THR A 67 1.61 13.49 -9.55
CA THR A 67 0.27 14.00 -9.89
C THR A 67 -0.54 14.32 -8.64
N THR A 68 -1.23 15.46 -8.65
CA THR A 68 -2.15 15.87 -7.59
C THR A 68 -3.52 15.26 -7.80
N LEU A 69 -4.22 14.92 -6.73
CA LEU A 69 -5.67 14.74 -6.80
C LEU A 69 -6.31 16.12 -7.03
N PRO A 70 -7.23 16.27 -8.00
CA PRO A 70 -7.93 17.54 -8.19
C PRO A 70 -8.67 17.96 -6.92
N ILE A 71 -8.65 19.27 -6.61
CA ILE A 71 -9.27 19.80 -5.39
C ILE A 71 -10.80 19.63 -5.37
N ASP A 72 -11.41 19.52 -6.54
CA ASP A 72 -12.84 19.30 -6.74
C ASP A 72 -13.21 17.81 -6.89
N MET A 73 -12.26 16.90 -6.67
CA MET A 73 -12.50 15.46 -6.69
C MET A 73 -13.08 15.02 -5.33
N PRO A 74 -14.32 14.53 -5.26
CA PRO A 74 -14.86 13.95 -4.04
C PRO A 74 -14.02 12.74 -3.59
N THR A 75 -13.92 12.57 -2.29
CA THR A 75 -13.27 11.42 -1.65
C THR A 75 -14.21 10.80 -0.64
N ILE A 76 -13.91 9.59 -0.22
CA ILE A 76 -14.64 8.91 0.86
C ILE A 76 -14.74 9.77 2.14
N ALA A 77 -13.77 10.65 2.39
CA ALA A 77 -13.82 11.57 3.54
C ALA A 77 -14.92 12.63 3.38
N HIS A 78 -15.11 13.17 2.16
CA HIS A 78 -16.22 14.08 1.87
C HIS A 78 -17.57 13.41 2.04
N ASP A 79 -17.71 12.18 1.51
CA ASP A 79 -18.97 11.43 1.55
C ASP A 79 -19.33 11.08 2.99
N LEU A 80 -18.39 10.58 3.79
CA LEU A 80 -18.59 10.27 5.20
C LEU A 80 -18.83 11.54 6.04
N GLY A 81 -18.12 12.63 5.75
CA GLY A 81 -18.37 13.93 6.37
C GLY A 81 -19.80 14.43 6.11
N ALA A 82 -20.31 14.26 4.87
CA ALA A 82 -21.70 14.59 4.52
C ALA A 82 -22.72 13.70 5.26
N MET A 83 -22.34 12.50 5.67
CA MET A 83 -23.13 11.58 6.50
C MET A 83 -23.01 11.89 8.00
N GLY A 84 -22.27 12.92 8.41
CA GLY A 84 -22.12 13.33 9.80
C GLY A 84 -20.96 12.64 10.55
N TYR A 85 -20.04 12.01 9.86
CA TYR A 85 -18.82 11.49 10.46
C TYR A 85 -17.80 12.60 10.69
N GLN A 86 -17.14 12.59 11.84
CA GLN A 86 -15.87 13.27 11.99
C GLN A 86 -14.78 12.48 11.24
N THR A 87 -14.08 13.14 10.32
CA THR A 87 -13.09 12.49 9.48
C THR A 87 -11.67 12.90 9.87
N ALA A 88 -10.79 11.91 10.10
CA ALA A 88 -9.42 12.18 10.53
C ALA A 88 -8.40 11.37 9.73
N LEU A 89 -7.30 12.01 9.35
CA LEU A 89 -6.15 11.40 8.69
C LEU A 89 -4.88 11.68 9.49
N ILE A 90 -4.23 10.63 9.95
CA ILE A 90 -2.97 10.69 10.70
C ILE A 90 -1.88 9.98 9.91
N GLY A 91 -0.79 10.68 9.62
CA GLY A 91 0.35 10.10 8.91
C GLY A 91 0.23 10.13 7.37
N ARG A 92 0.70 9.07 6.72
CA ARG A 92 0.94 9.02 5.29
C ARG A 92 -0.33 8.82 4.45
N MET A 93 -0.51 9.69 3.47
CA MET A 93 -1.45 9.49 2.36
C MET A 93 -0.84 9.86 1.00
N HIS A 94 0.34 10.48 1.01
CA HIS A 94 1.14 10.85 -0.16
C HIS A 94 0.48 11.90 -1.06
N PHE A 95 -0.30 12.79 -0.47
CA PHE A 95 -0.86 13.92 -1.21
C PHE A 95 0.23 14.84 -1.78
N LYS A 96 0.01 15.34 -2.99
CA LYS A 96 0.83 16.34 -3.66
C LYS A 96 0.08 17.65 -3.76
N GLY A 97 0.82 18.79 -3.67
CA GLY A 97 0.24 20.12 -3.77
C GLY A 97 -0.22 20.68 -2.42
N ASP A 98 -0.96 21.78 -2.47
CA ASP A 98 -1.33 22.56 -1.28
C ASP A 98 -2.47 21.92 -0.48
N ASP A 99 -3.39 21.23 -1.14
CA ASP A 99 -4.44 20.51 -0.45
C ASP A 99 -3.87 19.21 0.16
N GLN A 100 -3.81 19.18 1.47
CA GLN A 100 -3.34 18.02 2.25
C GLN A 100 -4.48 17.37 3.04
N ASN A 101 -5.70 17.90 2.91
CA ASN A 101 -6.87 17.44 3.64
C ASN A 101 -7.81 16.59 2.77
N HIS A 102 -8.11 17.01 1.55
CA HIS A 102 -9.00 16.30 0.62
C HIS A 102 -10.27 15.73 1.31
N GLY A 103 -10.94 16.58 2.10
CA GLY A 103 -12.19 16.24 2.80
C GLY A 103 -12.03 15.74 4.24
N PHE A 104 -10.81 15.52 4.72
CA PHE A 104 -10.60 15.22 6.14
C PHE A 104 -10.68 16.48 7.00
N ASP A 105 -11.48 16.43 8.08
CA ASP A 105 -11.62 17.53 9.06
C ASP A 105 -10.33 17.70 9.86
N VAL A 106 -9.70 16.58 10.21
CA VAL A 106 -8.48 16.53 11.03
C VAL A 106 -7.34 15.94 10.23
N ARG A 107 -6.20 16.67 10.17
CA ARG A 107 -4.97 16.22 9.53
C ARG A 107 -3.81 16.35 10.50
N LEU A 108 -3.29 15.20 11.00
CA LEU A 108 -2.20 15.14 11.97
C LEU A 108 -1.02 14.34 11.44
N ALA A 109 0.17 14.55 12.00
CA ALA A 109 1.40 13.90 11.59
C ALA A 109 1.52 13.81 10.06
N GLY A 110 1.67 14.96 9.41
CA GLY A 110 1.70 15.09 7.93
C GLY A 110 2.69 14.13 7.26
N ASP A 111 2.68 14.08 5.94
CA ASP A 111 3.49 13.11 5.19
C ASP A 111 5.00 13.41 5.31
N ILE A 112 5.80 12.34 5.33
CA ILE A 112 7.28 12.44 5.31
C ILE A 112 7.82 12.72 3.91
N THR A 113 7.05 12.42 2.85
CA THR A 113 7.45 12.71 1.46
C THR A 113 7.21 14.17 1.09
N SER A 114 7.97 14.65 0.12
CA SER A 114 7.86 16.04 -0.32
C SER A 114 6.47 16.35 -0.86
N GLN A 115 5.85 17.41 -0.34
CA GLN A 115 4.58 17.93 -0.80
C GLN A 115 4.71 18.55 -2.19
N TYR A 116 5.81 19.28 -2.45
CA TYR A 116 6.06 19.96 -3.72
C TYR A 116 7.04 19.21 -4.60
N TRP A 117 7.07 19.58 -5.87
CA TRP A 117 7.93 19.01 -6.90
C TRP A 117 9.36 19.56 -6.79
N GLY A 118 10.35 18.68 -6.85
CA GLY A 118 11.77 19.05 -6.86
C GLY A 118 12.34 19.50 -5.53
N THR A 119 11.59 19.40 -4.44
CA THR A 119 12.01 19.77 -3.07
C THR A 119 12.52 18.58 -2.26
N GLY A 120 12.29 17.36 -2.72
CA GLY A 120 12.78 16.14 -2.06
C GLY A 120 14.26 15.87 -2.25
N GLY A 121 14.79 14.86 -1.56
CA GLY A 121 16.17 14.39 -1.73
C GLY A 121 17.20 15.36 -1.14
N LYS A 122 18.07 15.91 -1.97
CA LYS A 122 19.19 16.77 -1.51
C LYS A 122 18.78 18.03 -0.73
N SER A 123 17.55 18.50 -0.89
CA SER A 123 17.04 19.65 -0.13
C SER A 123 16.59 19.29 1.28
N ARG A 124 16.50 17.99 1.61
CA ARG A 124 16.04 17.49 2.89
C ARG A 124 17.22 17.02 3.73
N THR A 125 17.90 17.96 4.35
CA THR A 125 19.08 17.70 5.20
C THR A 125 18.74 16.95 6.48
N ASP A 126 17.47 16.98 6.91
CA ASP A 126 16.93 16.23 8.05
C ASP A 126 16.98 14.71 7.86
N PHE A 127 17.01 14.23 6.60
CA PHE A 127 17.16 12.81 6.32
C PHE A 127 18.63 12.33 6.32
N GLY A 128 19.62 13.22 6.29
CA GLY A 128 21.03 12.83 6.31
C GLY A 128 21.39 11.83 5.23
N ALA A 129 22.00 10.69 5.63
CA ALA A 129 22.40 9.62 4.73
C ALA A 129 21.23 8.93 3.99
N PHE A 130 20.01 9.09 4.47
CA PHE A 130 18.81 8.54 3.85
C PHE A 130 18.17 9.49 2.83
N ALA A 131 18.73 10.69 2.61
CA ALA A 131 18.26 11.59 1.58
C ALA A 131 18.26 10.88 0.21
N GLY A 132 17.10 10.78 -0.41
CA GLY A 132 16.92 10.07 -1.68
C GLY A 132 16.68 8.55 -1.58
N THR A 133 16.80 7.93 -0.41
CA THR A 133 16.52 6.49 -0.24
C THR A 133 15.02 6.15 -0.30
N THR A 134 14.16 7.14 -0.31
CA THR A 134 12.76 7.00 -0.69
C THR A 134 12.56 6.76 -2.19
N ASN A 135 13.66 6.69 -2.97
CA ASN A 135 13.68 6.44 -4.39
C ASN A 135 14.17 5.01 -4.67
N ARG A 136 13.48 4.30 -5.56
CA ARG A 136 13.79 2.91 -5.93
C ARG A 136 15.25 2.69 -6.34
N LYS A 137 15.88 3.65 -7.00
CA LYS A 137 17.29 3.55 -7.42
C LYS A 137 18.27 3.41 -6.24
N HIS A 138 17.87 3.87 -5.07
CA HIS A 138 18.71 3.90 -3.87
C HIS A 138 18.23 2.95 -2.77
N CYS A 139 17.17 2.16 -3.02
CA CYS A 139 16.60 1.28 -1.99
C CYS A 139 17.57 0.22 -1.46
N LEU A 140 18.60 -0.14 -2.26
CA LEU A 140 19.62 -1.11 -1.89
C LEU A 140 20.87 -0.48 -1.24
N GLU A 141 20.91 0.83 -1.02
CA GLU A 141 22.06 1.52 -0.45
C GLU A 141 22.04 1.62 1.08
N ALA A 142 20.84 1.58 1.66
CA ALA A 142 20.63 1.69 3.10
C ALA A 142 19.82 0.47 3.59
N VAL A 143 20.53 -0.63 3.83
CA VAL A 143 19.95 -1.93 4.19
C VAL A 143 20.63 -2.46 5.43
N GLY A 144 19.87 -3.00 6.37
CA GLY A 144 20.41 -3.69 7.54
C GLY A 144 19.80 -3.26 8.86
N GLY A 145 20.50 -3.59 9.95
CA GLY A 145 20.11 -3.20 11.30
C GLY A 145 20.54 -1.77 11.63
N GLY A 146 19.60 -0.93 12.04
CA GLY A 146 19.84 0.47 12.37
C GLY A 146 18.55 1.23 12.62
N TYR A 147 18.64 2.55 12.57
CA TYR A 147 17.49 3.45 12.70
C TYR A 147 17.44 4.38 11.49
N SER A 148 16.27 4.56 10.93
CA SER A 148 16.05 5.44 9.79
C SER A 148 15.06 6.57 10.13
N PRO A 149 15.09 7.68 9.39
CA PRO A 149 14.09 8.73 9.55
C PRO A 149 12.64 8.24 9.41
N VAL A 150 12.41 7.24 8.56
CA VAL A 150 11.07 6.67 8.36
C VAL A 150 10.58 5.85 9.56
N MET A 151 11.46 5.15 10.26
CA MET A 151 11.11 4.48 11.52
C MET A 151 10.66 5.50 12.58
N VAL A 152 11.44 6.58 12.75
CA VAL A 152 11.10 7.67 13.69
C VAL A 152 9.79 8.35 13.28
N TYR A 153 9.54 8.50 11.99
CA TYR A 153 8.27 9.01 11.49
C TYR A 153 7.09 8.09 11.87
N ASP A 154 7.21 6.79 11.65
CA ASP A 154 6.15 5.83 11.98
C ASP A 154 5.89 5.74 13.48
N GLU A 155 6.93 5.81 14.32
CA GLU A 155 6.78 5.96 15.78
C GLU A 155 5.99 7.23 16.15
N GLN A 156 6.25 8.34 15.47
CA GLN A 156 5.50 9.58 15.69
C GLN A 156 4.05 9.46 15.21
N VAL A 157 3.80 8.77 14.09
CA VAL A 157 2.44 8.50 13.60
C VAL A 157 1.66 7.66 14.62
N LEU A 158 2.27 6.58 15.13
CA LEU A 158 1.66 5.75 16.17
C LEU A 158 1.32 6.58 17.43
N LYS A 159 2.30 7.32 17.94
CA LYS A 159 2.11 8.18 19.13
C LYS A 159 0.96 9.16 18.93
N THR A 160 0.95 9.87 17.80
CA THR A 160 -0.09 10.84 17.47
C THR A 160 -1.48 10.17 17.35
N ALA A 161 -1.54 8.98 16.77
CA ALA A 161 -2.78 8.23 16.66
C ALA A 161 -3.32 7.79 18.03
N LEU A 162 -2.45 7.30 18.93
CA LEU A 162 -2.82 6.92 20.29
C LEU A 162 -3.28 8.14 21.11
N GLU A 163 -2.60 9.29 21.00
CA GLU A 163 -2.99 10.54 21.64
C GLU A 163 -4.35 11.04 21.11
N TYR A 164 -4.61 10.94 19.80
CA TYR A 164 -5.90 11.30 19.21
C TYR A 164 -7.04 10.38 19.72
N LEU A 165 -6.81 9.08 19.77
CA LEU A 165 -7.79 8.11 20.29
C LEU A 165 -8.08 8.35 21.79
N GLU A 166 -7.07 8.69 22.58
CA GLU A 166 -7.25 9.03 23.99
C GLU A 166 -8.05 10.34 24.17
N GLY A 167 -7.77 11.36 23.36
CA GLY A 167 -8.56 12.59 23.34
C GLY A 167 -10.03 12.33 23.01
N LEU A 168 -10.28 11.54 21.96
CA LEU A 168 -11.63 11.14 21.52
C LEU A 168 -12.37 10.36 22.62
N ARG A 169 -11.68 9.45 23.33
CA ARG A 169 -12.25 8.72 24.47
C ARG A 169 -12.70 9.68 25.58
N GLN A 170 -11.85 10.65 25.94
CA GLN A 170 -12.15 11.65 26.97
C GLN A 170 -13.32 12.57 26.59
N GLU A 171 -13.39 13.03 25.35
CA GLU A 171 -14.50 13.84 24.82
C GLU A 171 -15.83 13.09 24.93
N ARG A 172 -15.82 11.80 24.55
CA ARG A 172 -17.01 10.93 24.63
C ARG A 172 -17.45 10.68 26.07
N GLU A 173 -16.51 10.44 26.99
CA GLU A 173 -16.81 10.26 28.42
C GLU A 173 -17.41 11.52 29.04
N ARG A 174 -17.02 12.71 28.57
CA ARG A 174 -17.62 14.00 28.97
C ARG A 174 -18.94 14.31 28.27
N GLY A 175 -19.33 13.51 27.27
CA GLY A 175 -20.52 13.72 26.46
C GLY A 175 -20.39 14.89 25.47
N GLU A 176 -19.17 15.30 25.17
CA GLU A 176 -18.85 16.43 24.28
C GLU A 176 -18.88 16.03 22.80
N SER A 177 -18.62 14.75 22.47
CA SER A 177 -18.72 14.21 21.11
C SER A 177 -19.59 12.97 21.07
N ARG A 178 -20.54 12.94 20.11
CA ARG A 178 -21.41 11.80 19.81
C ARG A 178 -21.31 11.34 18.38
N GLU A 179 -20.60 12.08 17.53
CA GLU A 179 -20.45 11.80 16.11
C GLU A 179 -19.69 10.49 15.90
N PRO A 180 -20.05 9.71 14.87
CA PRO A 180 -19.23 8.60 14.45
C PRO A 180 -17.92 9.13 13.87
N VAL A 181 -16.85 8.33 13.94
CA VAL A 181 -15.52 8.74 13.47
C VAL A 181 -15.04 7.81 12.38
N PHE A 182 -14.58 8.40 11.28
CA PHE A 182 -13.79 7.72 10.26
C PHE A 182 -12.32 8.16 10.39
N LEU A 183 -11.46 7.22 10.79
CA LEU A 183 -10.04 7.47 11.02
C LEU A 183 -9.20 6.65 10.05
N ILE A 184 -8.31 7.30 9.30
CA ILE A 184 -7.23 6.64 8.57
C ILE A 184 -5.90 6.93 9.27
N ILE A 185 -5.14 5.87 9.56
CA ILE A 185 -3.77 5.95 10.07
C ILE A 185 -2.85 5.38 8.99
N GLY A 186 -2.00 6.23 8.42
CA GLY A 186 -1.08 5.88 7.34
C GLY A 186 0.35 5.73 7.83
N PHE A 187 0.91 4.51 7.78
CA PHE A 187 2.32 4.26 8.03
C PHE A 187 3.15 4.29 6.74
N TYR A 188 4.42 4.63 6.88
CA TYR A 188 5.39 4.54 5.78
C TYR A 188 5.97 3.13 5.64
N GLY A 189 6.18 2.44 6.75
CA GLY A 189 6.67 1.05 6.74
C GLY A 189 5.67 0.08 6.11
N PRO A 190 6.19 -1.03 5.57
CA PRO A 190 7.58 -1.47 5.44
C PRO A 190 8.33 -0.98 4.19
N HIS A 191 7.91 0.14 3.57
CA HIS A 191 8.57 0.76 2.42
C HIS A 191 10.07 1.00 2.69
N PHE A 192 10.92 0.88 1.66
CA PHE A 192 12.33 1.21 1.81
C PHE A 192 12.57 2.67 2.28
N PRO A 193 13.69 2.96 2.98
CA PRO A 193 14.92 2.15 3.11
C PRO A 193 14.71 0.90 3.95
N PHE A 194 15.27 -0.24 3.51
CA PHE A 194 15.17 -1.50 4.23
C PHE A 194 16.08 -1.51 5.46
N THR A 195 15.67 -0.75 6.46
CA THR A 195 16.38 -0.60 7.74
C THR A 195 15.39 -0.81 8.87
N CYS A 196 15.65 -1.79 9.72
CA CYS A 196 14.87 -2.09 10.92
C CYS A 196 15.76 -2.09 12.16
N SER A 197 15.22 -2.32 13.35
CA SER A 197 16.02 -2.40 14.56
C SER A 197 17.11 -3.46 14.43
N PRO A 198 18.32 -3.26 15.02
CA PRO A 198 19.41 -4.22 14.93
C PRO A 198 19.05 -5.60 15.48
N GLU A 199 18.15 -5.67 16.44
CA GLU A 199 17.65 -6.91 17.02
C GLU A 199 16.81 -7.71 16.02
N LEU A 200 15.80 -7.08 15.42
CA LEU A 200 14.96 -7.71 14.43
C LEU A 200 15.73 -8.09 13.17
N TYR A 201 16.66 -7.24 12.74
CA TYR A 201 17.52 -7.56 11.61
C TYR A 201 18.30 -8.86 11.85
N ARG A 202 18.96 -9.00 13.01
CA ARG A 202 19.70 -10.24 13.37
C ARG A 202 18.76 -11.45 13.43
N LYS A 203 17.61 -11.31 14.09
CA LYS A 203 16.59 -12.36 14.19
C LYS A 203 16.25 -12.93 12.81
N TYR A 204 15.87 -12.05 11.88
CA TYR A 204 15.45 -12.50 10.56
C TYR A 204 16.59 -12.92 9.65
N LYS A 205 17.76 -12.30 9.75
CA LYS A 205 18.95 -12.74 9.03
C LYS A 205 19.31 -14.17 9.41
N GLU A 206 19.40 -14.48 10.71
CA GLU A 206 19.68 -15.82 11.21
C GLU A 206 18.60 -16.84 10.85
N ARG A 207 17.32 -16.44 10.89
CA ARG A 207 16.20 -17.30 10.52
C ARG A 207 16.26 -17.68 9.03
N LEU A 208 16.37 -16.70 8.15
CA LEU A 208 16.42 -16.89 6.71
C LEU A 208 17.69 -17.63 6.24
N GLU A 209 18.81 -17.51 6.98
CA GLU A 209 20.03 -18.28 6.73
C GLU A 209 19.90 -19.77 7.10
N LYS A 210 19.09 -20.09 8.11
CA LYS A 210 18.88 -21.47 8.61
C LYS A 210 17.81 -22.24 7.83
N GLU A 211 16.83 -21.55 7.25
CA GLU A 211 15.74 -22.17 6.51
C GLU A 211 16.20 -22.61 5.10
N ASP A 212 16.75 -23.85 5.00
CA ASP A 212 17.25 -24.39 3.71
C ASP A 212 16.20 -24.42 2.60
N GLY A 213 14.93 -24.70 2.93
CA GLY A 213 13.81 -24.67 1.98
C GLY A 213 13.49 -23.26 1.46
N ASP A 214 13.69 -22.25 2.29
CA ASP A 214 13.43 -20.85 1.90
C ASP A 214 14.56 -20.28 1.04
N LYS A 215 15.80 -20.72 1.29
CA LYS A 215 16.95 -20.40 0.43
C LYS A 215 16.76 -20.92 -1.01
N GLU A 216 16.23 -22.12 -1.16
CA GLU A 216 16.03 -22.73 -2.46
C GLU A 216 14.89 -22.04 -3.22
N LYS A 217 13.74 -21.83 -2.58
CA LYS A 217 12.61 -21.06 -3.15
C LYS A 217 13.01 -19.64 -3.52
N TRP A 218 13.83 -19.02 -2.69
CA TRP A 218 14.27 -17.68 -2.92
C TRP A 218 15.30 -17.57 -4.04
N ARG A 219 16.25 -18.52 -4.13
CA ARG A 219 17.18 -18.65 -5.26
C ARG A 219 16.42 -18.93 -6.56
N GLU A 220 15.41 -19.77 -6.50
CA GLU A 220 14.51 -20.00 -7.61
C GLU A 220 13.78 -18.72 -8.02
N GLY A 221 13.20 -17.98 -7.07
CA GLY A 221 12.54 -16.71 -7.32
C GLY A 221 13.46 -15.63 -7.91
N LEU A 222 14.74 -15.57 -7.52
CA LEU A 222 15.74 -14.71 -8.17
C LEU A 222 16.07 -15.17 -9.60
N GLY A 223 16.00 -16.46 -9.86
CA GLY A 223 16.24 -17.05 -11.17
C GLY A 223 15.10 -16.87 -12.16
N LEU A 224 13.90 -16.48 -11.69
CA LEU A 224 12.75 -16.22 -12.54
C LEU A 224 13.05 -15.09 -13.53
N ALA A 225 12.74 -15.31 -14.80
CA ALA A 225 12.83 -14.25 -15.80
C ALA A 225 11.69 -13.25 -15.62
N ALA A 226 12.04 -11.97 -15.53
CA ALA A 226 11.04 -10.93 -15.64
C ALA A 226 10.50 -10.85 -17.07
N LEU A 227 9.26 -10.43 -17.23
CA LEU A 227 8.73 -10.08 -18.55
C LEU A 227 9.63 -9.02 -19.19
N PRO A 228 9.91 -9.11 -20.51
CA PRO A 228 10.83 -8.21 -21.18
C PRO A 228 10.52 -6.73 -20.99
N GLU A 229 9.26 -6.39 -20.80
CA GLU A 229 8.77 -5.03 -20.56
C GLU A 229 9.21 -4.45 -19.21
N TYR A 230 9.66 -5.29 -18.30
CA TYR A 230 10.19 -4.88 -16.99
C TYR A 230 11.72 -4.86 -16.94
N ALA A 231 12.42 -4.99 -18.08
CA ALA A 231 13.88 -5.00 -18.11
C ALA A 231 14.52 -3.76 -17.49
N ASP A 232 13.91 -2.58 -17.66
CA ASP A 232 14.39 -1.31 -17.07
C ASP A 232 14.23 -1.27 -15.54
N TYR A 233 13.49 -2.21 -14.97
CA TYR A 233 13.28 -2.36 -13.52
C TYR A 233 14.26 -3.32 -12.86
N LEU A 234 15.03 -4.08 -13.65
CA LEU A 234 16.04 -5.01 -13.14
C LEU A 234 17.16 -4.24 -12.43
N GLN A 235 17.56 -4.75 -11.29
CA GLN A 235 18.63 -4.17 -10.50
C GLN A 235 19.75 -5.18 -10.30
N SER A 236 21.00 -4.70 -10.30
CA SER A 236 22.14 -5.53 -9.90
C SER A 236 21.98 -5.87 -8.41
N CYS A 237 21.73 -7.14 -8.13
CA CYS A 237 21.58 -7.65 -6.78
C CYS A 237 22.30 -8.98 -6.62
N THR A 238 23.10 -9.12 -5.56
CA THR A 238 23.68 -10.39 -5.12
C THR A 238 22.70 -11.11 -4.19
N GLU A 239 22.85 -12.42 -4.04
CA GLU A 239 22.07 -13.22 -3.08
C GLU A 239 22.17 -12.65 -1.66
N GLU A 240 23.37 -12.25 -1.24
CA GLU A 240 23.59 -11.64 0.06
C GLU A 240 22.83 -10.32 0.24
N LYS A 241 22.88 -9.43 -0.75
CA LYS A 241 22.14 -8.17 -0.71
C LYS A 241 20.64 -8.39 -0.61
N ALA A 242 20.13 -9.33 -1.35
CA ALA A 242 18.73 -9.64 -1.34
C ALA A 242 18.31 -10.30 -0.02
N LEU A 243 19.13 -11.18 0.56
CA LEU A 243 18.92 -11.73 1.90
C LEU A 243 18.85 -10.61 2.94
N ASN A 244 19.79 -9.67 2.89
CA ASN A 244 19.83 -8.52 3.79
C ASN A 244 18.56 -7.64 3.65
N CYS A 245 18.08 -7.40 2.43
CA CYS A 245 16.85 -6.68 2.18
C CYS A 245 15.63 -7.42 2.76
N ARG A 246 15.53 -8.73 2.55
CA ARG A 246 14.45 -9.57 3.11
C ARG A 246 14.46 -9.55 4.64
N ALA A 247 15.63 -9.73 5.25
CA ALA A 247 15.76 -9.70 6.70
C ALA A 247 15.32 -8.37 7.29
N ALA A 248 15.74 -7.25 6.70
CA ALA A 248 15.34 -5.93 7.14
C ALA A 248 13.85 -5.65 6.89
N TYR A 249 13.31 -6.09 5.75
CA TYR A 249 11.89 -5.95 5.42
C TYR A 249 10.99 -6.74 6.40
N CYS A 250 11.35 -7.99 6.72
CA CYS A 250 10.65 -8.78 7.75
C CYS A 250 10.67 -8.07 9.10
N GLY A 251 11.80 -7.46 9.49
CA GLY A 251 11.89 -6.68 10.72
C GLY A 251 11.00 -5.43 10.72
N LEU A 252 10.86 -4.76 9.57
CA LEU A 252 9.92 -3.64 9.42
C LEU A 252 8.47 -4.11 9.51
N VAL A 253 8.14 -5.26 8.92
CA VAL A 253 6.80 -5.85 8.99
C VAL A 253 6.44 -6.24 10.42
N GLU A 254 7.33 -6.89 11.16
CA GLU A 254 7.09 -7.22 12.59
C GLU A 254 6.91 -5.97 13.46
N THR A 255 7.68 -4.91 13.19
CA THR A 255 7.50 -3.62 13.85
C THR A 255 6.11 -3.05 13.58
N LEU A 256 5.69 -3.07 12.33
CA LEU A 256 4.37 -2.61 11.91
C LEU A 256 3.24 -3.46 12.52
N ASP A 257 3.42 -4.78 12.60
CA ASP A 257 2.46 -5.68 13.27
C ASP A 257 2.23 -5.27 14.73
N GLY A 258 3.31 -4.91 15.45
CA GLY A 258 3.21 -4.38 16.80
C GLY A 258 2.41 -3.07 16.89
N TYR A 259 2.54 -2.18 15.90
CA TYR A 259 1.77 -0.93 15.84
C TYR A 259 0.30 -1.18 15.55
N VAL A 260 0.01 -2.08 14.61
CA VAL A 260 -1.36 -2.50 14.28
C VAL A 260 -2.06 -3.10 15.49
N GLY A 261 -1.38 -3.97 16.23
CA GLY A 261 -1.90 -4.58 17.47
C GLY A 261 -2.25 -3.54 18.53
N GLN A 262 -1.36 -2.58 18.80
CA GLN A 262 -1.61 -1.52 19.78
C GLN A 262 -2.82 -0.66 19.39
N LEU A 263 -2.92 -0.27 18.12
CA LEU A 263 -4.05 0.53 17.62
C LEU A 263 -5.37 -0.25 17.70
N TYR A 264 -5.35 -1.54 17.37
CA TYR A 264 -6.51 -2.42 17.49
C TYR A 264 -7.01 -2.47 18.92
N ASP A 265 -6.13 -2.78 19.87
CA ASP A 265 -6.49 -2.96 21.29
C ASP A 265 -7.06 -1.66 21.88
N VAL A 266 -6.44 -0.50 21.60
CA VAL A 266 -6.90 0.79 22.10
C VAL A 266 -8.24 1.19 21.48
N PHE A 267 -8.36 1.09 20.14
CA PHE A 267 -9.58 1.48 19.44
C PHE A 267 -10.76 0.58 19.79
N CYS A 268 -10.60 -0.73 19.66
CA CYS A 268 -11.67 -1.67 19.94
C CYS A 268 -12.09 -1.64 21.42
N GLY A 269 -11.10 -1.55 22.34
CA GLY A 269 -11.39 -1.43 23.76
C GLY A 269 -12.11 -0.13 24.13
N MET A 270 -11.87 0.96 23.43
CA MET A 270 -12.60 2.21 23.58
C MET A 270 -14.06 2.08 23.12
N GLU A 271 -14.29 1.57 21.91
CA GLU A 271 -15.64 1.45 21.34
C GLU A 271 -16.50 0.41 22.07
N GLN A 272 -15.92 -0.72 22.48
CA GLN A 272 -16.61 -1.73 23.29
C GLN A 272 -17.08 -1.17 24.64
N ARG A 273 -16.23 -0.41 25.35
CA ARG A 273 -16.63 0.22 26.62
C ARG A 273 -17.73 1.26 26.43
N ALA A 274 -17.74 1.92 25.28
CA ALA A 274 -18.78 2.89 24.93
C ALA A 274 -20.08 2.23 24.42
N GLY A 275 -20.12 0.90 24.22
CA GLY A 275 -21.25 0.17 23.65
C GLY A 275 -21.56 0.58 22.21
N ARG A 276 -20.53 0.99 21.43
CA ARG A 276 -20.68 1.46 20.05
C ARG A 276 -20.30 0.37 19.07
N GLN A 277 -20.95 0.37 17.92
CA GLN A 277 -20.50 -0.42 16.77
C GLN A 277 -19.22 0.16 16.19
N TYR A 278 -18.34 -0.71 15.72
CA TYR A 278 -17.06 -0.31 15.14
C TYR A 278 -16.54 -1.34 14.13
N ALA A 279 -15.72 -0.89 13.22
CA ALA A 279 -14.94 -1.73 12.32
C ALA A 279 -13.48 -1.28 12.34
N PHE A 280 -12.56 -2.23 12.50
CA PHE A 280 -11.12 -2.04 12.36
C PHE A 280 -10.64 -2.74 11.10
N LEU A 281 -9.98 -2.00 10.22
CA LEU A 281 -9.51 -2.49 8.93
C LEU A 281 -8.00 -2.29 8.82
N TYR A 282 -7.30 -3.28 8.26
CA TYR A 282 -5.88 -3.17 7.91
C TYR A 282 -5.64 -3.56 6.46
N THR A 283 -4.89 -2.73 5.71
CA THR A 283 -4.45 -3.02 4.34
C THR A 283 -3.15 -2.28 3.99
N SER A 284 -2.66 -2.47 2.78
CA SER A 284 -1.54 -1.72 2.19
C SER A 284 -1.92 -1.13 0.83
N ASP A 285 -1.22 -0.08 0.43
CA ASP A 285 -1.46 0.57 -0.87
C ASP A 285 -0.95 -0.25 -2.07
N HIS A 286 0.12 -1.02 -1.93
CA HIS A 286 0.67 -1.98 -2.91
C HIS A 286 1.69 -2.88 -2.21
N GLY A 287 2.18 -3.89 -2.93
CA GLY A 287 3.20 -4.81 -2.45
C GLY A 287 4.64 -4.40 -2.79
N GLU A 288 5.55 -5.38 -2.72
CA GLU A 288 7.00 -5.28 -2.89
C GLU A 288 7.54 -6.55 -3.54
N GLN A 289 8.35 -6.42 -4.60
CA GLN A 289 9.01 -7.56 -5.28
C GLN A 289 10.14 -8.19 -4.46
N LEU A 290 10.82 -7.40 -3.65
CA LEU A 290 11.87 -7.79 -2.73
C LEU A 290 12.93 -8.74 -3.29
N GLY A 291 13.37 -8.48 -4.51
CA GLY A 291 14.42 -9.22 -5.22
C GLY A 291 13.92 -10.35 -6.12
N LYS A 292 12.66 -10.77 -6.05
CA LYS A 292 12.10 -11.70 -7.03
C LYS A 292 12.29 -11.15 -8.44
N ARG A 293 12.69 -12.02 -9.38
CA ARG A 293 13.03 -11.61 -10.76
C ARG A 293 14.10 -10.52 -10.83
N LYS A 294 14.94 -10.36 -9.79
CA LYS A 294 15.91 -9.27 -9.59
C LYS A 294 15.29 -7.89 -9.57
N ILE A 295 14.01 -7.79 -9.26
CA ILE A 295 13.26 -6.54 -9.17
C ILE A 295 13.06 -6.19 -7.68
N PHE A 296 13.32 -4.93 -7.31
CA PHE A 296 12.98 -4.35 -6.02
C PHE A 296 11.97 -3.23 -6.20
N GLY A 297 11.10 -3.05 -5.22
CA GLY A 297 10.00 -2.10 -5.28
C GLY A 297 8.77 -2.71 -5.95
N LYS A 298 8.04 -1.86 -6.60
CA LYS A 298 6.72 -2.06 -7.21
C LYS A 298 6.76 -1.65 -8.69
N GLN A 299 5.64 -1.24 -9.25
CA GLN A 299 5.47 -0.86 -10.66
C GLN A 299 5.61 -2.05 -11.62
N THR A 300 5.21 -3.22 -11.17
CA THR A 300 5.00 -4.40 -12.00
C THR A 300 3.60 -4.95 -11.72
N LEU A 301 3.11 -5.82 -12.60
CA LEU A 301 1.79 -6.43 -12.42
C LEU A 301 1.86 -7.83 -11.79
N TYR A 302 3.02 -8.24 -11.28
CA TYR A 302 3.18 -9.51 -10.55
C TYR A 302 2.49 -9.48 -9.19
N GLU A 303 2.07 -10.66 -8.72
CA GLU A 303 1.40 -10.85 -7.42
C GLU A 303 2.11 -10.14 -6.27
N ASP A 304 3.45 -10.25 -6.21
CA ASP A 304 4.24 -9.62 -5.14
C ASP A 304 4.08 -8.09 -5.06
N ALA A 305 3.79 -7.43 -6.19
CA ALA A 305 3.61 -5.98 -6.25
C ALA A 305 2.14 -5.55 -6.12
N VAL A 306 1.19 -6.41 -6.49
CA VAL A 306 -0.22 -6.01 -6.58
C VAL A 306 -1.11 -6.62 -5.50
N ARG A 307 -0.73 -7.78 -4.93
CA ARG A 307 -1.50 -8.44 -3.88
C ARG A 307 -1.08 -7.93 -2.51
N VAL A 308 -2.05 -7.43 -1.76
CA VAL A 308 -1.86 -6.78 -0.46
C VAL A 308 -2.66 -7.50 0.63
N PRO A 309 -2.27 -7.42 1.92
CA PRO A 309 -3.08 -7.94 3.00
C PRO A 309 -4.38 -7.12 3.16
N PHE A 310 -5.47 -7.80 3.50
CA PHE A 310 -6.69 -7.15 3.98
C PHE A 310 -7.32 -7.96 5.09
N ILE A 311 -7.49 -7.31 6.24
CA ILE A 311 -8.11 -7.84 7.45
C ILE A 311 -9.18 -6.87 7.91
N ALA A 312 -10.33 -7.40 8.31
CA ALA A 312 -11.41 -6.63 8.90
C ALA A 312 -11.93 -7.33 10.16
N ALA A 313 -12.02 -6.58 11.26
CA ALA A 313 -12.57 -7.06 12.53
C ALA A 313 -13.42 -5.97 13.19
N GLY A 314 -14.34 -6.35 14.06
CA GLY A 314 -15.17 -5.38 14.78
C GLY A 314 -16.51 -5.95 15.22
N SER A 315 -17.36 -5.11 15.76
CA SER A 315 -18.71 -5.50 16.22
C SER A 315 -19.62 -5.96 15.08
N GLY A 316 -19.38 -5.46 13.85
CA GLY A 316 -20.08 -5.92 12.65
C GLY A 316 -19.68 -7.29 12.14
N CYS A 317 -18.69 -7.96 12.77
CA CYS A 317 -18.25 -9.32 12.47
C CYS A 317 -18.94 -10.37 13.37
N SER A 318 -20.08 -10.06 13.98
CA SER A 318 -20.76 -10.91 14.95
C SER A 318 -21.24 -12.27 14.39
N SER A 319 -21.38 -12.38 13.07
CA SER A 319 -21.73 -13.65 12.39
C SER A 319 -20.60 -14.66 12.30
N GLY A 320 -19.39 -14.31 12.72
CA GLY A 320 -18.24 -15.21 12.74
C GLY A 320 -16.92 -14.58 12.30
N SER A 321 -15.92 -15.44 12.22
CA SER A 321 -14.61 -15.13 11.64
C SER A 321 -14.31 -16.13 10.52
N GLY A 322 -13.49 -15.73 9.55
CA GLY A 322 -13.16 -16.64 8.46
C GLY A 322 -12.21 -16.09 7.43
N ARG A 323 -12.00 -16.91 6.39
CA ARG A 323 -11.18 -16.55 5.23
C ARG A 323 -12.05 -16.42 4.00
N MET A 324 -11.84 -15.34 3.27
CA MET A 324 -12.52 -15.05 2.01
C MET A 324 -11.56 -15.29 0.85
N GLU A 325 -11.98 -16.14 -0.07
CA GLU A 325 -11.17 -16.50 -1.24
C GLU A 325 -11.49 -15.67 -2.48
N ALA A 326 -12.67 -15.05 -2.52
CA ALA A 326 -13.06 -14.19 -3.62
C ALA A 326 -12.09 -13.01 -3.75
N PRO A 327 -11.60 -12.71 -4.98
CA PRO A 327 -10.74 -11.56 -5.18
C PRO A 327 -11.50 -10.27 -4.94
N LEU A 328 -10.81 -9.33 -4.30
CA LEU A 328 -11.33 -7.98 -4.13
C LEU A 328 -10.20 -6.96 -4.33
N SER A 329 -10.55 -5.69 -4.52
CA SER A 329 -9.60 -4.60 -4.69
C SER A 329 -9.75 -3.53 -3.62
N LEU A 330 -8.78 -2.61 -3.57
CA LEU A 330 -8.88 -1.43 -2.70
C LEU A 330 -10.12 -0.56 -3.00
N LEU A 331 -10.62 -0.56 -4.25
CA LEU A 331 -11.88 0.10 -4.59
C LEU A 331 -13.07 -0.56 -3.90
N ASP A 332 -13.06 -1.88 -3.77
CA ASP A 332 -14.11 -2.62 -3.08
C ASP A 332 -14.07 -2.36 -1.58
N ILE A 333 -12.86 -2.20 -1.01
CA ILE A 333 -12.70 -1.77 0.40
C ILE A 333 -13.31 -0.37 0.60
N SER A 334 -13.05 0.57 -0.29
CA SER A 334 -13.63 1.92 -0.22
C SER A 334 -15.17 1.87 -0.26
N LYS A 335 -15.74 1.10 -1.19
CA LYS A 335 -17.20 0.88 -1.27
C LYS A 335 -17.74 0.19 -0.03
N GLY A 336 -17.02 -0.81 0.49
CA GLY A 336 -17.42 -1.52 1.71
C GLY A 336 -17.47 -0.61 2.93
N ILE A 337 -16.51 0.31 3.09
CA ILE A 337 -16.53 1.32 4.15
C ILE A 337 -17.79 2.20 4.03
N MET A 338 -18.14 2.64 2.82
CA MET A 338 -19.36 3.39 2.58
C MET A 338 -20.63 2.56 2.90
N GLY A 339 -20.60 1.27 2.56
CA GLY A 339 -21.68 0.34 2.90
C GLY A 339 -21.86 0.18 4.41
N LEU A 340 -20.76 0.05 5.17
CA LEU A 340 -20.81 0.03 6.64
C LEU A 340 -21.39 1.30 7.24
N ALA A 341 -21.02 2.46 6.70
CA ALA A 341 -21.48 3.75 7.19
C ALA A 341 -22.97 4.04 6.86
N ALA A 342 -23.48 3.49 5.75
CA ALA A 342 -24.86 3.69 5.30
C ALA A 342 -25.85 2.68 5.92
N SER A 343 -25.37 1.68 6.69
CA SER A 343 -26.23 0.67 7.30
C SER A 343 -27.01 1.23 8.47
N ASP A 344 -28.34 0.98 8.50
CA ASP A 344 -29.17 1.24 9.67
C ASP A 344 -28.73 0.35 10.85
N GLU A 345 -28.88 0.82 12.09
CA GLU A 345 -28.40 0.21 13.33
C GLU A 345 -28.83 -1.25 13.57
N GLU A 346 -29.79 -1.77 12.80
CA GLU A 346 -30.40 -3.09 13.02
C GLU A 346 -29.81 -4.23 12.17
N LYS A 347 -28.80 -3.96 11.29
CA LYS A 347 -28.18 -5.04 10.49
C LYS A 347 -27.00 -5.64 11.22
N GLU A 348 -27.24 -6.76 11.89
CA GLU A 348 -26.22 -7.47 12.68
C GLU A 348 -25.11 -8.14 11.85
N ASP A 349 -25.25 -8.29 10.53
CA ASP A 349 -24.36 -9.10 9.68
C ASP A 349 -23.99 -8.41 8.37
N LEU A 350 -23.16 -7.37 8.46
CA LEU A 350 -22.67 -6.66 7.27
C LEU A 350 -21.35 -7.23 6.71
N PHE A 351 -20.60 -7.97 7.52
CA PHE A 351 -19.38 -8.64 7.11
C PHE A 351 -19.66 -10.11 6.76
N PRO A 352 -19.05 -10.68 5.72
CA PRO A 352 -18.13 -10.06 4.75
C PRO A 352 -18.82 -9.42 3.53
N GLU A 353 -20.14 -9.50 3.44
CA GLU A 353 -20.92 -9.22 2.22
C GLU A 353 -20.76 -7.79 1.70
N VAL A 354 -20.60 -6.82 2.61
CA VAL A 354 -20.42 -5.40 2.27
C VAL A 354 -19.15 -5.14 1.44
N PHE A 355 -18.15 -6.03 1.51
CA PHE A 355 -16.91 -5.94 0.73
C PHE A 355 -16.93 -6.75 -0.57
N GLY A 356 -18.09 -7.23 -1.00
CA GLY A 356 -18.27 -7.92 -2.28
C GLY A 356 -17.86 -9.38 -2.25
N ALA A 357 -18.72 -10.25 -1.71
CA ALA A 357 -18.51 -11.70 -1.70
C ALA A 357 -18.59 -12.36 -3.10
N GLU A 358 -19.02 -11.64 -4.13
CA GLU A 358 -19.33 -12.21 -5.46
C GLU A 358 -18.17 -12.15 -6.47
N GLY A 359 -16.93 -11.89 -6.03
CA GLY A 359 -15.76 -12.04 -6.87
C GLY A 359 -15.80 -11.28 -8.20
N ASN A 360 -16.05 -9.98 -8.17
CA ASN A 360 -15.94 -9.16 -9.36
C ASN A 360 -14.52 -9.18 -9.92
N PRO A 361 -14.32 -9.10 -11.25
CA PRO A 361 -12.99 -9.00 -11.83
C PRO A 361 -12.24 -7.79 -11.29
N VAL A 362 -11.05 -8.01 -10.74
CA VAL A 362 -10.20 -6.93 -10.25
C VAL A 362 -9.42 -6.34 -11.42
N ARG A 363 -9.45 -5.02 -11.55
CA ARG A 363 -8.72 -4.26 -12.57
C ARG A 363 -7.55 -3.53 -11.94
N ILE A 364 -6.36 -3.71 -12.53
CA ILE A 364 -5.10 -3.07 -12.10
C ILE A 364 -4.51 -2.34 -13.30
N GLN A 365 -4.09 -1.09 -13.11
CA GLN A 365 -3.65 -0.23 -14.18
C GLN A 365 -2.38 0.53 -13.84
N GLN A 366 -1.45 0.60 -14.78
CA GLN A 366 -0.28 1.48 -14.68
C GLN A 366 0.17 1.93 -16.08
N ILE A 367 0.97 2.98 -16.12
CA ILE A 367 1.74 3.36 -17.29
C ILE A 367 3.22 3.11 -16.98
N LEU A 368 3.86 2.33 -17.82
CA LEU A 368 5.29 2.05 -17.72
C LEU A 368 6.05 2.60 -18.92
N GLU A 369 7.37 2.69 -18.79
CA GLU A 369 8.25 3.04 -19.89
C GLU A 369 8.90 1.77 -20.42
N TYR A 370 8.65 1.46 -21.69
CA TYR A 370 9.17 0.29 -22.37
C TYR A 370 9.77 0.66 -23.71
N LYS A 371 11.04 0.35 -23.92
CA LYS A 371 11.81 0.71 -25.14
C LYS A 371 11.74 2.22 -25.46
N GLY A 372 11.78 3.05 -24.43
CA GLY A 372 11.73 4.51 -24.57
C GLY A 372 10.35 5.10 -24.91
N ALA A 373 9.29 4.30 -24.88
CA ALA A 373 7.92 4.74 -25.05
C ALA A 373 7.09 4.51 -23.79
N LEU A 374 6.10 5.37 -23.55
CA LEU A 374 5.08 5.11 -22.54
C LEU A 374 4.08 4.11 -23.11
N VAL A 375 3.83 3.05 -22.35
CA VAL A 375 2.85 2.02 -22.70
C VAL A 375 1.89 1.79 -21.53
N MET A 376 0.63 1.55 -21.88
CA MET A 376 -0.37 1.11 -20.91
C MET A 376 -0.11 -0.35 -20.55
N ALA A 377 -0.12 -0.62 -19.26
CA ALA A 377 -0.03 -1.96 -18.70
C ALA A 377 -1.21 -2.19 -17.75
N GLU A 378 -1.94 -3.25 -17.96
CA GLU A 378 -3.15 -3.60 -17.23
C GLU A 378 -3.14 -5.06 -16.83
N ALA A 379 -3.77 -5.37 -15.71
CA ALA A 379 -4.13 -6.74 -15.36
C ALA A 379 -5.60 -6.81 -14.99
N VAL A 380 -6.21 -7.93 -15.36
CA VAL A 380 -7.57 -8.33 -14.96
C VAL A 380 -7.46 -9.66 -14.24
N ILE A 381 -7.99 -9.73 -13.03
CA ILE A 381 -8.01 -10.95 -12.22
C ILE A 381 -9.44 -11.45 -12.18
N CYS A 382 -9.67 -12.56 -12.89
CA CYS A 382 -10.86 -13.40 -12.84
C CYS A 382 -10.41 -14.75 -12.25
N TYR A 383 -10.22 -14.79 -10.94
CA TYR A 383 -9.61 -15.95 -10.27
C TYR A 383 -10.27 -17.28 -10.74
N PRO A 384 -9.47 -18.32 -11.04
CA PRO A 384 -8.03 -18.45 -10.80
C PRO A 384 -7.12 -17.83 -11.87
N TYR A 385 -7.66 -17.18 -12.87
CA TYR A 385 -6.87 -16.60 -13.95
C TYR A 385 -6.55 -15.12 -13.71
N LYS A 386 -5.35 -14.75 -14.13
CA LYS A 386 -4.88 -13.38 -14.25
C LYS A 386 -4.45 -13.13 -15.68
N VAL A 387 -5.05 -12.17 -16.33
CA VAL A 387 -4.71 -11.76 -17.69
C VAL A 387 -3.98 -10.43 -17.62
N VAL A 388 -2.79 -10.37 -18.19
CA VAL A 388 -1.93 -9.18 -18.23
C VAL A 388 -1.81 -8.70 -19.65
N ARG A 389 -2.06 -7.41 -19.90
CA ARG A 389 -1.84 -6.75 -21.18
C ARG A 389 -0.84 -5.61 -21.03
N ILE A 390 0.24 -5.62 -21.81
CA ILE A 390 1.26 -4.57 -21.85
C ILE A 390 1.42 -4.14 -23.32
N GLY A 391 0.90 -2.98 -23.67
CA GLY A 391 0.73 -2.59 -25.06
C GLY A 391 -0.12 -3.61 -25.83
N GLU A 392 0.46 -4.24 -26.85
CA GLU A 392 -0.21 -5.28 -27.65
C GLU A 392 0.01 -6.70 -27.13
N GLN A 393 0.90 -6.88 -26.15
CA GLN A 393 1.24 -8.20 -25.62
C GLN A 393 0.24 -8.62 -24.55
N VAL A 394 -0.34 -9.81 -24.69
CA VAL A 394 -1.26 -10.40 -23.71
C VAL A 394 -0.66 -11.69 -23.17
N ARG A 395 -0.78 -11.90 -21.87
CA ARG A 395 -0.34 -13.12 -21.17
C ARG A 395 -1.41 -13.57 -20.19
N VAL A 396 -1.46 -14.87 -19.95
CA VAL A 396 -2.40 -15.50 -19.00
C VAL A 396 -1.63 -16.32 -17.99
N PHE A 397 -1.92 -16.11 -16.72
CA PHE A 397 -1.38 -16.91 -15.61
C PHE A 397 -2.51 -17.59 -14.84
N HIS A 398 -2.27 -18.82 -14.38
CA HIS A 398 -3.21 -19.56 -13.53
C HIS A 398 -2.72 -19.51 -12.07
N LEU A 399 -3.20 -18.56 -11.29
CA LEU A 399 -2.65 -18.22 -9.97
C LEU A 399 -2.75 -19.33 -8.92
N LEU A 400 -3.64 -20.31 -9.10
CA LEU A 400 -3.75 -21.45 -8.19
C LEU A 400 -2.63 -22.48 -8.43
N ASP A 401 -2.34 -22.81 -9.70
CA ASP A 401 -1.37 -23.82 -10.06
C ASP A 401 0.04 -23.22 -10.28
N ASP A 402 0.10 -21.93 -10.62
CA ASP A 402 1.33 -21.19 -10.87
C ASP A 402 1.32 -19.85 -10.11
N PRO A 403 1.38 -19.85 -8.77
CA PRO A 403 1.37 -18.63 -7.96
C PRO A 403 2.62 -17.74 -8.19
N GLU A 404 3.66 -18.28 -8.80
CA GLU A 404 4.89 -17.55 -9.13
C GLU A 404 4.87 -16.95 -10.56
N GLU A 405 3.77 -17.12 -11.31
CA GLU A 405 3.56 -16.53 -12.65
C GLU A 405 4.72 -16.85 -13.62
N LYS A 406 5.10 -18.12 -13.67
CA LYS A 406 6.20 -18.65 -14.50
C LYS A 406 5.76 -19.01 -15.91
N MET A 407 4.51 -19.48 -16.07
CA MET A 407 3.99 -20.04 -17.30
C MET A 407 2.93 -19.16 -17.93
N ASP A 408 3.21 -18.66 -19.12
CA ASP A 408 2.22 -17.94 -19.93
C ASP A 408 1.31 -18.96 -20.67
N LEU A 409 0.04 -18.94 -20.35
CA LEU A 409 -0.99 -19.82 -20.90
C LEU A 409 -1.85 -19.11 -21.98
N SER A 410 -1.41 -17.99 -22.52
CA SER A 410 -2.21 -17.21 -23.47
C SER A 410 -2.54 -17.95 -24.76
N ALA A 411 -1.68 -18.85 -25.21
CA ALA A 411 -1.91 -19.71 -26.37
C ALA A 411 -2.88 -20.88 -26.07
N GLU A 412 -2.82 -21.42 -24.85
CA GLU A 412 -3.62 -22.55 -24.39
C GLU A 412 -5.02 -22.15 -23.90
N GLN A 413 -5.18 -20.87 -23.49
CA GLN A 413 -6.41 -20.34 -22.86
C GLN A 413 -7.01 -19.13 -23.62
N PRO A 414 -7.29 -19.25 -24.94
CA PRO A 414 -7.81 -18.13 -25.73
C PRO A 414 -9.19 -17.64 -25.27
N GLU A 415 -9.99 -18.49 -24.64
CA GLU A 415 -11.28 -18.11 -24.07
C GLU A 415 -11.13 -17.17 -22.88
N VAL A 416 -10.15 -17.46 -22.01
CA VAL A 416 -9.83 -16.60 -20.85
C VAL A 416 -9.38 -15.23 -21.33
N VAL A 417 -8.53 -15.18 -22.37
CA VAL A 417 -8.13 -13.91 -23.00
C VAL A 417 -9.36 -13.14 -23.50
N ARG A 418 -10.25 -13.82 -24.24
CA ARG A 418 -11.44 -13.19 -24.82
C ARG A 418 -12.38 -12.62 -23.75
N SER A 419 -12.65 -13.36 -22.69
CA SER A 419 -13.47 -12.90 -21.58
C SER A 419 -12.87 -11.70 -20.84
N ALA A 420 -11.55 -11.70 -20.67
CA ALA A 420 -10.87 -10.59 -19.99
C ALA A 420 -10.85 -9.30 -20.83
N MET A 421 -10.93 -9.39 -22.16
CA MET A 421 -10.89 -8.22 -23.05
C MET A 421 -12.01 -7.21 -22.78
N GLU A 422 -13.13 -7.64 -22.20
CA GLU A 422 -14.26 -6.76 -21.82
C GLU A 422 -13.88 -5.78 -20.70
N TYR A 423 -12.88 -6.11 -19.89
CA TYR A 423 -12.45 -5.32 -18.73
C TYR A 423 -11.23 -4.44 -19.02
N PHE A 424 -10.54 -4.66 -20.13
CA PHE A 424 -9.43 -3.81 -20.55
C PHE A 424 -9.93 -2.54 -21.22
N MET A 425 -9.12 -1.49 -21.12
CA MET A 425 -9.38 -0.27 -21.88
C MET A 425 -9.36 -0.55 -23.39
N THR A 426 -10.18 0.18 -24.13
CA THR A 426 -10.08 0.25 -25.59
C THR A 426 -8.76 0.94 -25.99
N GLU A 427 -8.34 0.74 -27.22
CA GLU A 427 -7.13 1.41 -27.77
C GLU A 427 -7.21 2.94 -27.66
N ARG A 428 -8.42 3.50 -27.87
CA ARG A 428 -8.67 4.92 -27.75
C ARG A 428 -8.52 5.42 -26.33
N GLU A 429 -9.09 4.75 -25.34
CA GLU A 429 -8.98 5.10 -23.93
C GLU A 429 -7.50 5.01 -23.46
N ALA A 430 -6.79 3.96 -23.86
CA ALA A 430 -5.38 3.80 -23.58
C ALA A 430 -4.56 4.95 -24.19
N ALA A 431 -4.82 5.32 -25.46
CA ALA A 431 -4.16 6.43 -26.13
C ALA A 431 -4.42 7.78 -25.43
N ASP A 432 -5.67 8.01 -24.99
CA ASP A 432 -6.05 9.21 -24.24
C ASP A 432 -5.34 9.27 -22.86
N CYS A 433 -5.21 8.16 -22.17
CA CYS A 433 -4.45 8.06 -20.91
C CYS A 433 -2.97 8.36 -21.12
N LEU A 434 -2.35 7.78 -22.16
CA LEU A 434 -0.96 8.04 -22.51
C LEU A 434 -0.70 9.50 -22.89
N ALA A 435 -1.64 10.13 -23.60
CA ALA A 435 -1.54 11.55 -23.96
C ALA A 435 -1.63 12.43 -22.70
N ARG A 436 -2.55 12.14 -21.79
CA ARG A 436 -2.67 12.84 -20.49
C ARG A 436 -1.40 12.70 -19.67
N GLU A 437 -0.85 11.50 -19.56
CA GLU A 437 0.38 11.24 -18.79
C GLU A 437 1.57 12.02 -19.37
N ARG A 438 1.75 12.05 -20.72
CA ARG A 438 2.79 12.85 -21.36
C ARG A 438 2.65 14.34 -21.03
N ALA A 439 1.43 14.87 -21.11
CA ALA A 439 1.17 16.27 -20.79
C ALA A 439 1.44 16.58 -19.30
N GLN A 440 1.10 15.67 -18.39
CA GLN A 440 1.39 15.80 -16.97
C GLN A 440 2.90 15.77 -16.70
N ARG A 441 3.65 14.84 -17.29
CA ARG A 441 5.11 14.79 -17.14
C ARG A 441 5.80 16.08 -17.56
N LEU A 442 5.34 16.70 -18.65
CA LEU A 442 5.86 18.02 -19.08
C LEU A 442 5.54 19.13 -18.05
N ARG A 443 4.33 19.13 -17.47
CA ARG A 443 3.98 20.07 -16.39
C ARG A 443 4.84 19.83 -15.16
N HIS A 444 5.03 18.57 -14.76
CA HIS A 444 5.85 18.21 -13.59
C HIS A 444 7.33 18.60 -13.77
N GLN A 445 7.88 18.52 -14.98
CA GLN A 445 9.23 19.00 -15.25
C GLN A 445 9.37 20.50 -14.94
N ARG A 446 8.39 21.32 -15.35
CA ARG A 446 8.35 22.75 -15.03
C ARG A 446 8.21 23.02 -13.54
N LEU A 447 7.33 22.29 -12.86
CA LEU A 447 7.14 22.39 -11.41
C LEU A 447 8.40 21.95 -10.65
N LYS A 448 9.07 20.89 -11.10
CA LYS A 448 10.36 20.46 -10.52
C LYS A 448 11.45 21.53 -10.69
N ALA A 449 11.51 22.20 -11.82
CA ALA A 449 12.44 23.31 -12.02
C ALA A 449 12.13 24.49 -11.09
N TRP A 450 10.85 24.85 -10.95
CA TRP A 450 10.40 25.86 -10.00
C TRP A 450 10.74 25.50 -8.55
N GLY A 451 10.40 24.27 -8.10
CA GLY A 451 10.67 23.82 -6.75
C GLY A 451 12.17 23.83 -6.41
N LYS A 452 13.02 23.40 -7.35
CA LYS A 452 14.49 23.48 -7.20
C LYS A 452 15.02 24.92 -7.10
N ALA A 453 14.38 25.86 -7.78
CA ALA A 453 14.82 27.27 -7.80
C ALA A 453 14.28 28.06 -6.59
N LYS A 454 13.05 27.76 -6.15
CA LYS A 454 12.34 28.54 -5.13
C LYS A 454 12.37 27.94 -3.75
N HIS A 455 12.61 26.63 -3.64
CA HIS A 455 12.59 25.89 -2.37
C HIS A 455 11.36 26.25 -1.52
N PRO A 456 10.12 26.04 -2.03
CA PRO A 456 8.91 26.43 -1.33
C PRO A 456 8.90 25.81 0.06
N LYS A 457 8.41 26.58 1.04
CA LYS A 457 8.35 26.13 2.42
C LYS A 457 7.34 24.99 2.52
N GLU A 458 7.82 23.81 2.83
CA GLU A 458 6.98 22.68 3.20
C GLU A 458 6.62 22.72 4.68
N PRO A 459 5.49 22.15 5.09
CA PRO A 459 5.20 21.93 6.50
C PRO A 459 6.39 21.24 7.16
N ALA A 460 6.65 21.58 8.41
CA ALA A 460 7.75 20.99 9.16
C ALA A 460 7.54 19.47 9.24
N VAL A 461 8.35 18.74 8.49
CA VAL A 461 8.49 17.31 8.66
C VAL A 461 9.38 17.08 9.88
N MET A 462 9.10 16.02 10.61
CA MET A 462 9.85 15.67 11.80
C MET A 462 11.36 15.59 11.53
N ILE A 463 12.15 16.26 12.34
CA ILE A 463 13.61 16.18 12.29
C ILE A 463 14.03 14.86 12.95
N ALA A 464 14.57 13.95 12.16
CA ALA A 464 15.07 12.68 12.67
C ALA A 464 16.31 12.88 13.59
N PRO A 465 16.42 12.15 14.70
CA PRO A 465 17.61 12.13 15.54
C PRO A 465 18.87 11.81 14.72
N GLU A 466 20.06 12.27 15.20
CA GLU A 466 21.32 12.04 14.50
C GLU A 466 21.60 10.55 14.23
N ALA A 467 21.29 9.68 15.19
CA ALA A 467 21.46 8.24 15.05
C ALA A 467 20.63 7.66 13.89
N ALA A 468 19.41 8.14 13.70
CA ALA A 468 18.54 7.73 12.61
C ALA A 468 18.93 8.28 11.23
N ARG A 469 19.85 9.26 11.19
CA ARG A 469 20.35 9.86 9.93
C ARG A 469 21.64 9.19 9.40
N LYS A 470 22.20 8.24 10.14
CA LYS A 470 23.38 7.46 9.73
C LYS A 470 22.95 6.19 9.00
N LYS A 471 23.74 5.78 8.01
CA LYS A 471 23.53 4.46 7.38
C LYS A 471 23.66 3.36 8.42
N PRO A 472 22.93 2.23 8.25
CA PRO A 472 23.11 1.05 9.10
C PRO A 472 24.57 0.61 9.12
N ALA A 473 25.02 0.10 10.25
CA ALA A 473 26.27 -0.65 10.28
C ALA A 473 26.06 -2.00 9.58
N GLU A 474 27.00 -2.39 8.74
CA GLU A 474 27.01 -3.68 8.04
C GLU A 474 27.04 -4.87 9.00
#